data_6d5e17ff6a69be16d3940e18eacc3927
#
_entry.id   6d5e17ff6a69be16d3940e18eacc3927
#
_cell.length_a   1.000
_cell.length_b   1.000
_cell.length_c   1.000
_cell.angle_alpha   90.00
_cell.angle_beta   90.00
_cell.angle_gamma   90.00
#
_symmetry.space_group_name_H-M   'P 1'
#
loop_
_entity.id
_entity.type
_entity.pdbx_description
1 polymer ?
#
loop_
_entity_poly.entity_id
_entity_poly.type
_entity_poly.pdbx_seq_one_letter_code
_entity_poly.pdbx_strand_id
1 'polypeptide(L)'
;VSIDTSSIQYENDTLMREVRECDDYGIACCVSYQAIGRQIQFFGARCNFAKALLLAINGGRRENTGTVVVKDIPVLEGDVLDYEEVLKNYKKVLIEIARVYNDAMNIIHYMHDKYYYEKAQMAFIDTDPSINLAYGVAGLSIAIDSLSAIKYGKVTVKRNELGLTESFDIENEFPCFGNDDDRVDHLGIDLVYFFTEELKKHPVYKN
;
A
#
# COMPACT_ATOMS: atom_id res chain seq x y z
N VAL A 1 18.52 -19.55 -16.36
CA VAL A 1 17.07 -19.55 -16.64
C VAL A 1 16.38 -19.32 -15.32
N SER A 2 15.75 -18.17 -15.15
CA SER A 2 14.87 -17.98 -13.99
C SER A 2 13.48 -18.48 -14.36
N ILE A 3 12.96 -19.43 -13.61
CA ILE A 3 11.57 -19.84 -13.72
C ILE A 3 10.80 -18.95 -12.75
N ASP A 4 10.04 -18.02 -13.30
CA ASP A 4 9.19 -17.13 -12.52
C ASP A 4 7.76 -17.64 -12.55
N THR A 5 7.27 -18.07 -11.39
CA THR A 5 5.88 -18.53 -11.24
C THR A 5 4.87 -17.42 -11.52
N SER A 6 5.25 -16.14 -11.38
CA SER A 6 4.42 -15.01 -11.75
C SER A 6 4.12 -14.98 -13.24
N SER A 7 5.07 -15.37 -14.10
CA SER A 7 4.85 -15.47 -15.54
C SER A 7 3.74 -16.47 -15.88
N ILE A 8 3.70 -17.61 -15.21
CA ILE A 8 2.68 -18.63 -15.41
C ILE A 8 1.30 -18.12 -14.99
N GLN A 9 1.22 -17.36 -13.91
CA GLN A 9 -0.03 -16.74 -13.47
C GLN A 9 -0.55 -15.74 -14.51
N TYR A 10 0.32 -14.85 -15.00
CA TYR A 10 -0.07 -13.88 -16.03
C TYR A 10 -0.48 -14.52 -17.34
N GLU A 11 0.14 -15.61 -17.71
CA GLU A 11 -0.23 -16.35 -18.92
C GLU A 11 -1.60 -17.04 -18.82
N ASN A 12 -1.95 -17.52 -17.64
CA ASN A 12 -3.19 -18.28 -17.40
C ASN A 12 -4.34 -17.42 -16.87
N ASP A 13 -4.07 -16.24 -16.34
CA ASP A 13 -5.08 -15.33 -15.86
C ASP A 13 -5.77 -14.62 -17.04
N THR A 14 -7.08 -14.80 -17.15
CA THR A 14 -7.87 -14.22 -18.25
C THR A 14 -7.90 -12.70 -18.21
N LEU A 15 -7.96 -12.10 -17.00
CA LEU A 15 -7.95 -10.65 -16.84
C LEU A 15 -6.60 -10.05 -17.28
N MET A 16 -5.50 -10.70 -16.92
CA MET A 16 -4.17 -10.25 -17.33
C MET A 16 -3.94 -10.43 -18.83
N ARG A 17 -4.54 -11.46 -19.44
CA ARG A 17 -4.52 -11.63 -20.90
C ARG A 17 -5.24 -10.51 -21.64
N GLU A 18 -6.31 -9.97 -21.09
CA GLU A 18 -7.05 -8.84 -21.67
C GLU A 18 -6.25 -7.53 -21.55
N VAL A 19 -5.44 -7.37 -20.53
CA VAL A 19 -4.61 -6.18 -20.30
C VAL A 19 -3.32 -6.21 -21.12
N ARG A 20 -2.78 -7.39 -21.43
CA ARG A 20 -1.58 -7.49 -22.25
C ARG A 20 -1.92 -7.35 -23.73
N GLU A 21 -1.30 -6.41 -24.38
CA GLU A 21 -1.52 -6.08 -25.78
C GLU A 21 -0.82 -7.02 -26.76
N CYS A 22 0.09 -7.86 -26.27
CA CYS A 22 0.89 -8.78 -27.10
C CYS A 22 1.40 -9.97 -26.26
N ASP A 23 1.90 -10.99 -26.96
CA ASP A 23 2.52 -12.16 -26.32
C ASP A 23 3.97 -11.92 -25.89
N ASP A 24 4.59 -10.83 -26.36
CA ASP A 24 5.92 -10.40 -25.95
C ASP A 24 5.84 -9.65 -24.63
N TYR A 25 6.11 -10.32 -23.54
CA TYR A 25 6.11 -9.72 -22.21
C TYR A 25 7.39 -10.04 -21.43
N GLY A 26 7.67 -9.20 -20.47
CA GLY A 26 8.77 -9.39 -19.52
C GLY A 26 8.34 -9.01 -18.11
N ILE A 27 9.11 -9.49 -17.15
CA ILE A 27 8.94 -9.11 -15.77
C ILE A 27 9.88 -7.95 -15.47
N ALA A 28 9.31 -6.78 -15.19
CA ALA A 28 10.08 -5.64 -14.74
C ALA A 28 10.36 -5.78 -13.24
N CYS A 29 11.60 -5.50 -12.82
CA CYS A 29 12.06 -5.58 -11.45
C CYS A 29 11.89 -6.99 -10.86
N CYS A 30 10.89 -7.20 -10.00
CA CYS A 30 10.71 -8.47 -9.27
C CYS A 30 9.45 -9.23 -9.67
N VAL A 31 8.34 -8.56 -9.93
CA VAL A 31 7.03 -9.19 -10.13
C VAL A 31 6.12 -8.45 -11.09
N SER A 32 6.58 -7.34 -11.66
CA SER A 32 5.73 -6.49 -12.49
C SER A 32 5.75 -6.92 -13.94
N TYR A 33 4.60 -7.24 -14.45
CA TYR A 33 4.39 -7.54 -15.86
C TYR A 33 4.42 -6.27 -16.72
N GLN A 34 5.03 -6.35 -17.88
CA GLN A 34 4.91 -5.32 -18.92
C GLN A 34 5.11 -5.92 -20.32
N ALA A 35 4.42 -5.36 -21.32
CA ALA A 35 4.67 -5.66 -22.73
C ALA A 35 5.99 -5.02 -23.17
N ILE A 36 6.90 -5.83 -23.73
CA ILE A 36 8.25 -5.37 -24.12
C ILE A 36 8.14 -4.36 -25.25
N GLY A 37 8.79 -3.21 -25.08
CA GLY A 37 8.82 -2.13 -26.07
C GLY A 37 7.58 -1.25 -26.10
N ARG A 38 6.47 -1.65 -25.47
CA ARG A 38 5.18 -0.95 -25.52
C ARG A 38 4.74 -0.36 -24.19
N GLN A 39 5.17 -0.97 -23.09
CA GLN A 39 4.78 -0.54 -21.74
C GLN A 39 6.02 -0.23 -20.92
N ILE A 40 5.90 0.79 -20.08
CA ILE A 40 6.90 1.17 -19.09
C ILE A 40 6.23 1.14 -17.73
N GLN A 41 6.90 0.53 -16.75
CA GLN A 41 6.50 0.65 -15.37
C GLN A 41 7.31 1.74 -14.68
N PHE A 42 6.61 2.67 -14.06
CA PHE A 42 7.20 3.67 -13.20
C PHE A 42 6.91 3.34 -11.73
N PHE A 43 7.97 3.18 -10.94
CA PHE A 43 7.90 2.84 -9.54
C PHE A 43 8.85 3.73 -8.74
N GLY A 44 8.31 4.78 -8.10
CA GLY A 44 9.12 5.81 -7.43
C GLY A 44 9.13 5.77 -5.90
N ALA A 45 8.12 5.16 -5.27
CA ALA A 45 7.97 5.18 -3.82
C ALA A 45 7.14 3.99 -3.31
N ARG A 46 7.11 3.80 -1.98
CA ARG A 46 6.27 2.80 -1.29
C ARG A 46 5.53 3.42 -0.13
N CYS A 47 4.32 2.94 0.10
CA CYS A 47 3.50 3.27 1.28
C CYS A 47 3.69 2.20 2.35
N ASN A 48 3.87 2.60 3.61
CA ASN A 48 3.99 1.68 4.74
C ASN A 48 2.66 1.60 5.51
N PHE A 49 1.92 0.51 5.33
CA PHE A 49 0.62 0.26 5.94
C PHE A 49 0.71 0.06 7.45
N ALA A 50 1.73 -0.62 7.94
CA ALA A 50 1.94 -0.81 9.37
C ALA A 50 2.17 0.53 10.08
N LYS A 51 2.96 1.42 9.47
CA LYS A 51 3.19 2.77 10.00
C LYS A 51 1.93 3.63 9.97
N ALA A 52 1.12 3.49 8.92
CA ALA A 52 -0.16 4.15 8.79
C ALA A 52 -1.14 3.74 9.91
N LEU A 53 -1.17 2.44 10.25
CA LEU A 53 -1.97 1.93 11.36
C LEU A 53 -1.50 2.50 12.71
N LEU A 54 -0.19 2.55 12.93
CA LEU A 54 0.36 3.14 14.16
C LEU A 54 0.02 4.65 14.28
N LEU A 55 0.03 5.39 13.16
CA LEU A 55 -0.43 6.77 13.13
C LEU A 55 -1.92 6.88 13.49
N ALA A 56 -2.74 5.97 13.00
CA ALA A 56 -4.17 5.93 13.32
C ALA A 56 -4.44 5.70 14.81
N ILE A 57 -3.69 4.80 15.45
CA ILE A 57 -3.77 4.52 16.89
C ILE A 57 -3.32 5.72 17.73
N ASN A 58 -2.34 6.49 17.23
CA ASN A 58 -1.78 7.66 17.91
C ASN A 58 -2.48 8.99 17.57
N GLY A 59 -3.68 8.97 16.98
CA GLY A 59 -4.39 10.20 16.64
C GLY A 59 -3.66 11.05 15.60
N GLY A 60 -3.06 10.42 14.58
CA GLY A 60 -2.32 11.07 13.50
C GLY A 60 -0.91 11.55 13.88
N ARG A 61 -0.40 11.19 15.06
CA ARG A 61 0.89 11.62 15.59
C ARG A 61 1.97 10.56 15.46
N ARG A 62 3.22 10.99 15.28
CA ARG A 62 4.39 10.09 15.32
C ARG A 62 4.63 9.61 16.73
N GLU A 63 4.90 8.32 16.88
CA GLU A 63 5.14 7.65 18.17
C GLU A 63 6.39 8.14 18.92
N ASN A 64 7.40 8.63 18.20
CA ASN A 64 8.68 9.03 18.79
C ASN A 64 8.77 10.53 19.12
N THR A 65 8.04 11.39 18.40
CA THR A 65 8.15 12.84 18.53
C THR A 65 6.84 13.54 18.93
N GLY A 66 5.70 12.84 18.81
CA GLY A 66 4.38 13.43 18.98
C GLY A 66 3.96 14.40 17.88
N THR A 67 4.79 14.59 16.85
CA THR A 67 4.48 15.49 15.75
C THR A 67 3.25 15.01 14.98
N VAL A 68 2.29 15.92 14.78
CA VAL A 68 1.10 15.63 13.96
C VAL A 68 1.52 15.49 12.49
N VAL A 69 1.26 14.32 11.92
CA VAL A 69 1.52 13.99 10.51
C VAL A 69 0.22 14.03 9.71
N VAL A 70 -0.84 13.45 10.27
CA VAL A 70 -2.18 13.45 9.68
C VAL A 70 -3.11 14.19 10.64
N LYS A 71 -3.75 15.24 10.14
CA LYS A 71 -4.68 16.07 10.93
C LYS A 71 -6.04 15.40 11.06
N ASP A 72 -6.81 15.83 12.05
CA ASP A 72 -8.22 15.47 12.23
C ASP A 72 -8.47 13.95 12.44
N ILE A 73 -7.47 13.25 12.98
CA ILE A 73 -7.62 11.88 13.43
C ILE A 73 -7.98 11.91 14.92
N PRO A 74 -9.15 11.41 15.31
CA PRO A 74 -9.54 11.36 16.72
C PRO A 74 -8.56 10.56 17.57
N VAL A 75 -8.31 11.03 18.77
CA VAL A 75 -7.56 10.24 19.76
C VAL A 75 -8.47 9.12 20.25
N LEU A 76 -7.96 7.89 20.28
CA LEU A 76 -8.69 6.75 20.82
C LEU A 76 -8.78 6.85 22.34
N GLU A 77 -9.99 6.72 22.87
CA GLU A 77 -10.24 6.74 24.31
C GLU A 77 -9.96 5.36 24.92
N GLY A 78 -9.42 5.37 26.15
CA GLY A 78 -9.08 4.14 26.87
C GLY A 78 -7.82 3.45 26.38
N ASP A 79 -7.47 2.36 27.07
CA ASP A 79 -6.27 1.58 26.81
C ASP A 79 -6.54 0.33 25.96
N VAL A 80 -7.76 -0.19 25.97
CA VAL A 80 -8.16 -1.33 25.13
C VAL A 80 -8.62 -0.81 23.78
N LEU A 81 -8.03 -1.33 22.70
CA LEU A 81 -8.37 -0.90 21.35
C LEU A 81 -9.72 -1.49 20.91
N ASP A 82 -10.63 -0.64 20.46
CA ASP A 82 -11.84 -1.03 19.74
C ASP A 82 -11.55 -1.14 18.23
N TYR A 83 -11.97 -2.25 17.64
CA TYR A 83 -11.68 -2.54 16.22
C TYR A 83 -12.31 -1.50 15.28
N GLU A 84 -13.57 -1.13 15.50
CA GLU A 84 -14.28 -0.23 14.59
C GLU A 84 -13.73 1.20 14.67
N GLU A 85 -13.34 1.64 15.86
CA GLU A 85 -12.71 2.95 16.05
C GLU A 85 -11.33 3.01 15.40
N VAL A 86 -10.50 1.96 15.61
CA VAL A 86 -9.18 1.85 14.97
C VAL A 86 -9.32 1.79 13.45
N LEU A 87 -10.22 0.96 12.92
CA LEU A 87 -10.42 0.84 11.47
C LEU A 87 -10.90 2.16 10.85
N LYS A 88 -11.80 2.86 11.53
CA LYS A 88 -12.28 4.19 11.10
C LYS A 88 -11.15 5.21 11.01
N ASN A 89 -10.30 5.29 12.03
CA ASN A 89 -9.14 6.17 12.04
C ASN A 89 -8.12 5.74 10.97
N TYR A 90 -7.91 4.44 10.83
CA TYR A 90 -6.98 3.90 9.85
C TYR A 90 -7.39 4.24 8.41
N LYS A 91 -8.67 4.10 8.08
CA LYS A 91 -9.20 4.53 6.77
C LYS A 91 -8.98 6.01 6.51
N LYS A 92 -9.17 6.89 7.52
CA LYS A 92 -8.88 8.32 7.37
C LYS A 92 -7.40 8.59 7.09
N VAL A 93 -6.50 7.90 7.78
CA VAL A 93 -5.05 8.00 7.55
C VAL A 93 -4.70 7.51 6.14
N LEU A 94 -5.28 6.39 5.69
CA LEU A 94 -5.04 5.86 4.34
C LEU A 94 -5.55 6.77 3.23
N ILE A 95 -6.68 7.47 3.42
CA ILE A 95 -7.18 8.48 2.47
C ILE A 95 -6.15 9.60 2.28
N GLU A 96 -5.62 10.15 3.37
CA GLU A 96 -4.60 11.20 3.27
C GLU A 96 -3.28 10.67 2.68
N ILE A 97 -2.89 9.46 3.04
CA ILE A 97 -1.72 8.82 2.46
C ILE A 97 -1.89 8.59 0.96
N ALA A 98 -3.07 8.15 0.50
CA ALA A 98 -3.34 7.96 -0.93
C ALA A 98 -3.13 9.26 -1.71
N ARG A 99 -3.64 10.38 -1.20
CA ARG A 99 -3.44 11.70 -1.77
C ARG A 99 -1.95 12.08 -1.83
N VAL A 100 -1.26 12.02 -0.69
CA VAL A 100 0.17 12.40 -0.61
C VAL A 100 1.04 11.49 -1.45
N TYR A 101 0.72 10.19 -1.48
CA TYR A 101 1.46 9.20 -2.27
C TYR A 101 1.31 9.48 -3.76
N ASN A 102 0.08 9.75 -4.21
CA ASN A 102 -0.17 10.11 -5.61
C ASN A 102 0.55 11.41 -5.99
N ASP A 103 0.50 12.45 -5.15
CA ASP A 103 1.21 13.70 -5.38
C ASP A 103 2.74 13.48 -5.48
N ALA A 104 3.29 12.65 -4.58
CA ALA A 104 4.71 12.31 -4.61
C ALA A 104 5.10 11.56 -5.90
N MET A 105 4.29 10.58 -6.31
CA MET A 105 4.52 9.83 -7.55
C MET A 105 4.45 10.76 -8.78
N ASN A 106 3.50 11.67 -8.82
CA ASN A 106 3.38 12.66 -9.89
C ASN A 106 4.60 13.58 -9.97
N ILE A 107 5.08 14.06 -8.82
CA ILE A 107 6.29 14.92 -8.77
C ILE A 107 7.52 14.15 -9.24
N ILE A 108 7.73 12.93 -8.77
CA ILE A 108 8.86 12.10 -9.15
C ILE A 108 8.81 11.80 -10.67
N HIS A 109 7.65 11.41 -11.18
CA HIS A 109 7.44 11.14 -12.60
C HIS A 109 7.71 12.39 -13.46
N TYR A 110 7.15 13.55 -13.07
CA TYR A 110 7.41 14.82 -13.74
C TYR A 110 8.91 15.17 -13.75
N MET A 111 9.62 14.95 -12.66
CA MET A 111 11.06 15.26 -12.57
C MET A 111 11.89 14.35 -13.48
N HIS A 112 11.54 13.06 -13.57
CA HIS A 112 12.19 12.15 -14.51
C HIS A 112 11.95 12.58 -15.97
N ASP A 113 10.72 12.93 -16.32
CA ASP A 113 10.39 13.40 -17.67
C ASP A 113 11.11 14.72 -17.99
N LYS A 114 11.11 15.67 -17.07
CA LYS A 114 11.77 16.98 -17.23
C LYS A 114 13.26 16.87 -17.51
N TYR A 115 13.96 15.94 -16.88
CA TYR A 115 15.40 15.77 -17.01
C TYR A 115 15.79 14.70 -18.04
N TYR A 116 14.89 14.32 -18.93
CA TYR A 116 15.12 13.38 -20.04
C TYR A 116 15.50 11.95 -19.63
N TYR A 117 15.36 11.61 -18.36
CA TYR A 117 15.68 10.25 -17.91
C TYR A 117 14.81 9.20 -18.61
N GLU A 118 13.53 9.41 -18.71
CA GLU A 118 12.60 8.52 -19.42
C GLU A 118 12.91 8.44 -20.89
N LYS A 119 13.18 9.58 -21.55
CA LYS A 119 13.55 9.60 -22.98
C LYS A 119 14.81 8.80 -23.27
N ALA A 120 15.80 8.82 -22.38
CA ALA A 120 17.00 7.99 -22.55
C ALA A 120 16.68 6.50 -22.46
N GLN A 121 15.80 6.10 -21.56
CA GLN A 121 15.34 4.71 -21.46
C GLN A 121 14.43 4.31 -22.60
N MET A 122 13.67 5.23 -23.16
CA MET A 122 12.73 5.02 -24.26
C MET A 122 13.39 4.94 -25.64
N ALA A 123 14.72 5.07 -25.73
CA ALA A 123 15.44 5.03 -27.02
C ALA A 123 15.24 3.73 -27.83
N PHE A 124 14.82 2.65 -27.18
CA PHE A 124 14.64 1.33 -27.78
C PHE A 124 13.19 0.80 -27.68
N ILE A 125 12.21 1.68 -27.43
CA ILE A 125 10.81 1.32 -27.32
C ILE A 125 9.96 2.03 -28.37
N ASP A 126 8.70 1.64 -28.48
CA ASP A 126 7.73 2.22 -29.39
C ASP A 126 7.54 3.72 -29.17
N THR A 127 7.03 4.42 -30.20
CA THR A 127 6.89 5.87 -30.19
C THR A 127 5.78 6.37 -29.27
N ASP A 128 4.84 5.50 -28.90
CA ASP A 128 3.69 5.82 -28.03
C ASP A 128 3.52 4.73 -26.94
N PRO A 129 4.43 4.65 -25.98
CA PRO A 129 4.34 3.63 -24.93
C PRO A 129 3.32 3.99 -23.85
N SER A 130 2.63 2.98 -23.35
CA SER A 130 1.82 3.12 -22.13
C SER A 130 2.72 3.21 -20.90
N ILE A 131 2.45 4.15 -20.01
CA ILE A 131 3.18 4.30 -18.75
C ILE A 131 2.28 3.85 -17.58
N ASN A 132 2.70 2.76 -16.92
CA ASN A 132 2.00 2.22 -15.78
C ASN A 132 2.64 2.71 -14.48
N LEU A 133 1.89 3.36 -13.61
CA LEU A 133 2.34 3.76 -12.29
C LEU A 133 2.11 2.63 -11.29
N ALA A 134 3.20 2.16 -10.68
CA ALA A 134 3.12 1.12 -9.66
C ALA A 134 3.11 1.72 -8.25
N TYR A 135 2.04 1.48 -7.51
CA TYR A 135 1.86 1.93 -6.13
C TYR A 135 2.16 0.76 -5.16
N GLY A 136 3.42 0.65 -4.76
CA GLY A 136 3.86 -0.41 -3.85
C GLY A 136 3.42 -0.19 -2.40
N VAL A 137 3.06 -1.28 -1.73
CA VAL A 137 2.68 -1.31 -0.32
C VAL A 137 3.71 -2.13 0.45
N ALA A 138 4.13 -1.65 1.62
CA ALA A 138 4.98 -2.35 2.57
C ALA A 138 4.23 -2.55 3.90
N GLY A 139 4.57 -3.61 4.64
CA GLY A 139 3.99 -3.88 5.95
C GLY A 139 2.51 -4.30 5.91
N LEU A 140 2.04 -4.85 4.79
CA LEU A 140 0.65 -5.30 4.65
C LEU A 140 0.32 -6.42 5.63
N SER A 141 1.14 -7.48 5.70
CA SER A 141 0.93 -8.60 6.63
C SER A 141 0.90 -8.13 8.08
N ILE A 142 1.81 -7.23 8.46
CA ILE A 142 1.85 -6.65 9.82
C ILE A 142 0.56 -5.87 10.12
N ALA A 143 0.06 -5.08 9.17
CA ALA A 143 -1.18 -4.34 9.35
C ALA A 143 -2.39 -5.28 9.48
N ILE A 144 -2.43 -6.34 8.67
CA ILE A 144 -3.50 -7.36 8.71
C ILE A 144 -3.46 -8.10 10.05
N ASP A 145 -2.31 -8.59 10.50
CA ASP A 145 -2.16 -9.29 11.78
C ASP A 145 -2.52 -8.38 12.97
N SER A 146 -2.13 -7.11 12.90
CA SER A 146 -2.50 -6.14 13.93
C SER A 146 -4.01 -5.89 13.98
N LEU A 147 -4.68 -5.75 12.84
CA LEU A 147 -6.13 -5.62 12.77
C LEU A 147 -6.83 -6.89 13.25
N SER A 148 -6.30 -8.06 12.91
CA SER A 148 -6.79 -9.35 13.39
C SER A 148 -6.67 -9.47 14.91
N ALA A 149 -5.51 -9.12 15.47
CA ALA A 149 -5.30 -9.10 16.91
C ALA A 149 -6.30 -8.18 17.65
N ILE A 150 -6.56 -6.99 17.08
CA ILE A 150 -7.53 -6.04 17.66
C ILE A 150 -8.96 -6.57 17.55
N LYS A 151 -9.30 -7.27 16.46
CA LYS A 151 -10.66 -7.75 16.18
C LYS A 151 -11.02 -9.03 16.94
N TYR A 152 -10.10 -9.96 17.05
CA TYR A 152 -10.36 -11.31 17.56
C TYR A 152 -9.68 -11.59 18.90
N GLY A 153 -8.60 -10.87 19.21
CA GLY A 153 -7.96 -10.88 20.52
C GLY A 153 -8.44 -9.73 21.39
N LYS A 154 -7.62 -9.35 22.35
CA LYS A 154 -7.79 -8.14 23.12
C LYS A 154 -6.45 -7.42 23.19
N VAL A 155 -6.37 -6.26 22.59
CA VAL A 155 -5.13 -5.48 22.53
C VAL A 155 -5.22 -4.29 23.46
N THR A 156 -4.29 -4.21 24.43
CA THR A 156 -4.15 -3.10 25.35
C THR A 156 -2.91 -2.28 24.98
N VAL A 157 -3.07 -0.97 24.87
CA VAL A 157 -1.99 -0.03 24.55
C VAL A 157 -1.39 0.52 25.82
N LYS A 158 -0.08 0.43 25.95
CA LYS A 158 0.67 1.20 26.97
C LYS A 158 1.14 2.50 26.33
N ARG A 159 0.77 3.61 26.97
CA ARG A 159 1.09 4.95 26.47
C ARG A 159 2.11 5.62 27.36
N ASN A 160 3.02 6.39 26.76
CA ASN A 160 3.95 7.25 27.49
C ASN A 160 3.27 8.53 28.02
N GLU A 161 4.04 9.40 28.67
CA GLU A 161 3.57 10.66 29.25
C GLU A 161 2.95 11.62 28.21
N LEU A 162 3.30 11.48 26.94
CA LEU A 162 2.73 12.26 25.83
C LEU A 162 1.43 11.64 25.27
N GLY A 163 0.98 10.53 25.85
CA GLY A 163 -0.18 9.78 25.35
C GLY A 163 0.08 9.04 24.03
N LEU A 164 1.35 8.74 23.73
CA LEU A 164 1.76 8.00 22.54
C LEU A 164 2.01 6.55 22.87
N THR A 165 1.76 5.67 21.93
CA THR A 165 1.99 4.23 22.05
C THR A 165 3.46 3.94 22.31
N GLU A 166 3.75 3.22 23.38
CA GLU A 166 5.05 2.69 23.73
C GLU A 166 5.14 1.18 23.47
N SER A 167 4.08 0.45 23.83
CA SER A 167 4.00 -1.00 23.61
C SER A 167 2.54 -1.46 23.57
N PHE A 168 2.36 -2.72 23.19
CA PHE A 168 1.07 -3.40 23.15
C PHE A 168 1.15 -4.69 23.96
N ASP A 169 0.12 -4.95 24.77
CA ASP A 169 -0.12 -6.26 25.37
C ASP A 169 -1.29 -6.92 24.63
N ILE A 170 -1.12 -8.16 24.21
CA ILE A 170 -2.13 -8.92 23.47
C ILE A 170 -2.56 -10.11 24.33
N GLU A 171 -3.85 -10.16 24.65
CA GLU A 171 -4.48 -11.29 25.30
C GLU A 171 -5.29 -12.07 24.28
N ASN A 172 -5.38 -13.38 24.44
CA ASN A 172 -6.05 -14.35 23.57
C ASN A 172 -5.36 -14.58 22.22
N GLU A 173 -5.62 -15.76 21.67
CA GLU A 173 -5.17 -16.15 20.34
C GLU A 173 -6.03 -15.47 19.27
N PHE A 174 -5.42 -15.16 18.13
CA PHE A 174 -6.05 -14.56 16.98
C PHE A 174 -5.51 -15.19 15.69
N PRO A 175 -6.30 -15.24 14.62
CA PRO A 175 -5.82 -15.77 13.34
C PRO A 175 -4.78 -14.85 12.71
N CYS A 176 -3.72 -15.43 12.13
CA CYS A 176 -2.64 -14.70 11.48
C CYS A 176 -2.66 -14.91 9.97
N PHE A 177 -2.30 -13.87 9.22
CA PHE A 177 -2.23 -13.86 7.78
C PHE A 177 -1.20 -14.86 7.24
N GLY A 178 -1.51 -15.49 6.10
CA GLY A 178 -0.64 -16.46 5.46
C GLY A 178 -0.86 -17.91 5.91
N ASN A 179 -1.92 -18.18 6.65
CA ASN A 179 -2.29 -19.52 7.13
C ASN A 179 -3.59 -20.05 6.53
N ASP A 180 -4.04 -19.53 5.39
CA ASP A 180 -5.27 -19.92 4.69
C ASP A 180 -6.51 -19.79 5.60
N ASP A 181 -6.64 -18.65 6.28
CA ASP A 181 -7.77 -18.34 7.14
C ASP A 181 -8.57 -17.16 6.55
N ASP A 182 -9.74 -17.46 6.00
CA ASP A 182 -10.62 -16.51 5.33
C ASP A 182 -10.92 -15.25 6.18
N ARG A 183 -10.95 -15.37 7.51
CA ARG A 183 -11.22 -14.24 8.41
C ARG A 183 -10.16 -13.15 8.29
N VAL A 184 -8.92 -13.58 8.06
CA VAL A 184 -7.76 -12.68 7.97
C VAL A 184 -7.49 -12.27 6.52
N ASP A 185 -7.66 -13.19 5.59
CA ASP A 185 -7.47 -12.96 4.17
C ASP A 185 -8.44 -11.89 3.66
N HIS A 186 -9.71 -11.93 4.10
CA HIS A 186 -10.68 -10.88 3.79
C HIS A 186 -10.29 -9.50 4.34
N LEU A 187 -9.66 -9.41 5.53
CA LEU A 187 -9.14 -8.14 6.02
C LEU A 187 -8.09 -7.55 5.08
N GLY A 188 -7.22 -8.41 4.55
CA GLY A 188 -6.20 -8.00 3.59
C GLY A 188 -6.79 -7.54 2.26
N ILE A 189 -7.72 -8.31 1.73
CA ILE A 189 -8.45 -8.00 0.49
C ILE A 189 -9.14 -6.64 0.62
N ASP A 190 -9.95 -6.46 1.66
CA ASP A 190 -10.70 -5.23 1.90
C ASP A 190 -9.78 -4.01 2.03
N LEU A 191 -8.64 -4.17 2.72
CA LEU A 191 -7.67 -3.11 2.91
C LEU A 191 -7.02 -2.67 1.59
N VAL A 192 -6.61 -3.64 0.76
CA VAL A 192 -5.99 -3.37 -0.54
C VAL A 192 -7.01 -2.75 -1.50
N TYR A 193 -8.24 -3.28 -1.56
CA TYR A 193 -9.31 -2.71 -2.37
C TYR A 193 -9.62 -1.28 -1.95
N PHE A 194 -9.80 -1.04 -0.66
CA PHE A 194 -10.07 0.30 -0.13
C PHE A 194 -8.98 1.29 -0.58
N PHE A 195 -7.72 0.94 -0.39
CA PHE A 195 -6.60 1.83 -0.74
C PHE A 195 -6.49 2.06 -2.25
N THR A 196 -6.73 1.03 -3.05
CA THR A 196 -6.75 1.13 -4.52
C THR A 196 -7.85 2.08 -5.00
N GLU A 197 -9.04 1.97 -4.43
CA GLU A 197 -10.14 2.88 -4.79
C GLU A 197 -9.87 4.33 -4.34
N GLU A 198 -9.18 4.53 -3.22
CA GLU A 198 -8.76 5.88 -2.82
C GLU A 198 -7.70 6.46 -3.78
N LEU A 199 -6.71 5.66 -4.19
CA LEU A 199 -5.71 6.09 -5.18
C LEU A 199 -6.34 6.51 -6.52
N LYS A 200 -7.33 5.76 -7.01
CA LYS A 200 -8.04 6.03 -8.27
C LYS A 200 -8.79 7.38 -8.29
N LYS A 201 -9.06 7.98 -7.13
CA LYS A 201 -9.71 9.30 -7.05
C LYS A 201 -8.78 10.46 -7.41
N HIS A 202 -7.48 10.21 -7.50
CA HIS A 202 -6.48 11.24 -7.73
C HIS A 202 -5.94 11.16 -9.16
N PRO A 203 -5.83 12.30 -9.86
CA PRO A 203 -5.28 12.32 -11.22
C PRO A 203 -3.79 12.00 -11.21
N VAL A 204 -3.32 11.31 -12.23
CA VAL A 204 -1.91 11.01 -12.44
C VAL A 204 -1.32 11.86 -13.56
N TYR A 205 -0.02 12.13 -13.47
CA TYR A 205 0.72 12.89 -14.47
C TYR A 205 0.74 12.14 -15.80
N LYS A 206 0.33 12.79 -16.88
CA LYS A 206 0.25 12.25 -18.24
C LYS A 206 -0.85 11.19 -18.48
N ASN A 207 -1.89 11.14 -17.67
CA ASN A 207 -3.09 10.34 -17.97
C ASN A 207 -4.33 11.21 -17.98
#